data_2568291e50272c10db65c0eb92357bcb
#
_entry.id   2568291e50272c10db65c0eb92357bcb
#
_cell.length_a   1.000
_cell.length_b   1.000
_cell.length_c   1.000
_cell.angle_alpha   90.00
_cell.angle_beta   90.00
_cell.angle_gamma   90.00
#
_symmetry.space_group_name_H-M   'P 1'
#
loop_
_entity.id
_entity.type
_entity.pdbx_description
1 polymer ?
#
loop_
_entity_poly.entity_id
_entity_poly.type
_entity_poly.pdbx_seq_one_letter_code
_entity_poly.pdbx_strand_id
1 'polypeptide(L)'
;IARLAQEEGAQVVLTGFGRGLSLTTRIAGRLPKPAPIIELDVTNQEHLDGLVTEVKKHLPHLDGVVHSIGFAPEAALGGNFLNTAWEDVATAVQVSAYSLKSLTMACHPLFKDGASVVGLDFDAQVAWPKYDWMGVAKAALESTSRYLARDLGKDNVRINLIAAGPIRTIAAKS
;
A
#
# COMPACT_ATOMS: atom_id res chain seq x y z
N ILE A 1 -0.72 11.44 6.48
CA ILE A 1 -1.23 10.29 7.24
C ILE A 1 -0.36 10.07 8.47
N ALA A 2 0.91 9.62 8.36
CA ALA A 2 1.76 9.25 9.49
C ALA A 2 1.87 10.34 10.58
N ARG A 3 2.04 11.61 10.17
CA ARG A 3 2.10 12.75 11.09
C ARG A 3 0.81 12.87 11.93
N LEU A 4 -0.35 12.89 11.28
CA LEU A 4 -1.64 12.99 11.97
C LEU A 4 -1.88 11.79 12.88
N ALA A 5 -1.51 10.58 12.43
CA ALA A 5 -1.61 9.39 13.28
C ALA A 5 -0.79 9.53 14.58
N GLN A 6 0.43 10.09 14.49
CA GLN A 6 1.25 10.34 15.68
C GLN A 6 0.67 11.45 16.57
N GLU A 7 0.09 12.49 15.98
CA GLU A 7 -0.60 13.58 16.71
C GLU A 7 -1.79 13.02 17.50
N GLU A 8 -2.47 12.00 16.95
CA GLU A 8 -3.54 11.24 17.63
C GLU A 8 -3.04 10.11 18.54
N GLY A 9 -1.73 10.02 18.77
CA GLY A 9 -1.15 9.11 19.75
C GLY A 9 -0.65 7.78 19.19
N ALA A 10 -0.75 7.52 17.90
CA ALA A 10 -0.28 6.27 17.31
C ALA A 10 1.26 6.17 17.34
N GLN A 11 1.75 4.95 17.56
CA GLN A 11 3.12 4.57 17.23
C GLN A 11 3.17 4.12 15.76
N VAL A 12 4.09 4.65 14.99
CA VAL A 12 4.14 4.44 13.55
C VAL A 12 5.48 3.85 13.15
N VAL A 13 5.42 2.80 12.33
CA VAL A 13 6.56 2.26 11.56
C VAL A 13 6.32 2.62 10.09
N LEU A 14 7.35 3.10 9.41
CA LEU A 14 7.30 3.41 7.98
C LEU A 14 8.00 2.33 7.19
N THR A 15 7.53 2.11 5.96
CA THR A 15 8.21 1.22 5.01
C THR A 15 8.55 1.97 3.73
N GLY A 16 9.56 1.50 3.05
CA GLY A 16 9.97 1.99 1.74
C GLY A 16 11.09 1.12 1.17
N PHE A 17 11.37 1.24 -0.11
CA PHE A 17 12.47 0.52 -0.73
C PHE A 17 13.14 1.32 -1.85
N GLY A 18 14.34 0.88 -2.25
CA GLY A 18 15.08 1.46 -3.35
C GLY A 18 15.22 2.99 -3.24
N ARG A 19 14.96 3.71 -4.33
CA ARG A 19 15.03 5.20 -4.35
C ARG A 19 14.06 5.86 -3.39
N GLY A 20 12.92 5.21 -3.07
CA GLY A 20 11.93 5.71 -2.12
C GLY A 20 12.42 5.71 -0.68
N LEU A 21 13.40 4.87 -0.33
CA LEU A 21 13.88 4.73 1.05
C LEU A 21 14.51 6.03 1.57
N SER A 22 15.30 6.72 0.75
CA SER A 22 15.89 8.00 1.13
C SER A 22 14.84 9.10 1.39
N LEU A 23 13.75 9.09 0.59
CA LEU A 23 12.63 10.00 0.80
C LEU A 23 11.88 9.65 2.09
N THR A 24 11.64 8.37 2.34
CA THR A 24 11.00 7.88 3.57
C THR A 24 11.83 8.29 4.80
N THR A 25 13.16 8.13 4.76
CA THR A 25 14.08 8.56 5.82
C THR A 25 13.97 10.04 6.10
N ARG A 26 13.96 10.87 5.05
CA ARG A 26 13.81 12.32 5.19
C ARG A 26 12.47 12.73 5.79
N ILE A 27 11.39 12.02 5.44
CA ILE A 27 10.06 12.27 5.99
C ILE A 27 9.98 11.81 7.45
N ALA A 28 10.53 10.63 7.77
CA ALA A 28 10.59 10.12 9.14
C ALA A 28 11.23 11.11 10.11
N GLY A 29 12.33 11.77 9.69
CA GLY A 29 13.02 12.78 10.47
C GLY A 29 12.22 14.10 10.69
N ARG A 30 11.09 14.27 10.01
CA ARG A 30 10.20 15.45 10.14
C ARG A 30 8.90 15.12 10.89
N LEU A 31 8.72 13.88 11.32
CA LEU A 31 7.57 13.49 12.11
C LEU A 31 7.68 14.03 13.55
N PRO A 32 6.56 14.23 14.26
CA PRO A 32 6.55 14.67 15.66
C PRO A 32 7.36 13.76 16.59
N LYS A 33 7.37 12.46 16.31
CA LYS A 33 8.17 11.45 17.00
C LYS A 33 9.01 10.68 15.98
N PRO A 34 10.23 10.24 16.31
CA PRO A 34 11.01 9.36 15.46
C PRO A 34 10.19 8.11 15.08
N ALA A 35 10.18 7.79 13.79
CA ALA A 35 9.52 6.60 13.28
C ALA A 35 10.56 5.64 12.72
N PRO A 36 10.61 4.38 13.19
CA PRO A 36 11.43 3.36 12.59
C PRO A 36 11.08 3.16 11.11
N ILE A 37 12.07 2.76 10.32
CA ILE A 37 11.90 2.49 8.90
C ILE A 37 12.34 1.05 8.65
N ILE A 38 11.49 0.31 7.96
CA ILE A 38 11.78 -1.05 7.49
C ILE A 38 11.86 -1.00 5.96
N GLU A 39 12.92 -1.58 5.40
CA GLU A 39 12.99 -1.75 3.96
C GLU A 39 11.98 -2.83 3.54
N LEU A 40 11.09 -2.46 2.60
CA LEU A 40 10.04 -3.34 2.13
C LEU A 40 9.75 -3.07 0.65
N ASP A 41 10.12 -4.03 -0.18
CA ASP A 41 9.62 -4.19 -1.54
C ASP A 41 8.52 -5.26 -1.53
N VAL A 42 7.30 -4.87 -1.86
CA VAL A 42 6.14 -5.78 -1.86
C VAL A 42 6.17 -6.83 -2.98
N THR A 43 7.13 -6.73 -3.89
CA THR A 43 7.40 -7.73 -4.92
C THR A 43 8.49 -8.74 -4.50
N ASN A 44 9.19 -8.45 -3.41
CA ASN A 44 10.23 -9.32 -2.86
C ASN A 44 9.65 -10.21 -1.75
N GLN A 45 9.60 -11.52 -1.98
CA GLN A 45 9.03 -12.48 -1.04
C GLN A 45 9.84 -12.53 0.28
N GLU A 46 11.16 -12.40 0.23
CA GLU A 46 12.02 -12.42 1.43
C GLU A 46 11.69 -11.23 2.35
N HIS A 47 11.43 -10.04 1.76
CA HIS A 47 11.02 -8.87 2.54
C HIS A 47 9.66 -9.09 3.22
N LEU A 48 8.71 -9.73 2.54
CA LEU A 48 7.39 -10.05 3.11
C LEU A 48 7.51 -11.10 4.21
N ASP A 49 8.28 -12.15 4.01
CA ASP A 49 8.48 -13.23 4.98
C ASP A 49 9.21 -12.74 6.24
N GLY A 50 10.15 -11.81 6.09
CA GLY A 50 10.89 -11.19 7.19
C GLY A 50 10.12 -10.11 7.96
N LEU A 51 9.00 -9.60 7.42
CA LEU A 51 8.34 -8.39 7.90
C LEU A 51 7.90 -8.49 9.38
N VAL A 52 7.35 -9.62 9.79
CA VAL A 52 6.95 -9.86 11.20
C VAL A 52 8.13 -9.66 12.15
N THR A 53 9.29 -10.22 11.80
CA THR A 53 10.51 -10.13 12.61
C THR A 53 10.99 -8.69 12.72
N GLU A 54 10.98 -7.96 11.60
CA GLU A 54 11.41 -6.56 11.58
C GLU A 54 10.44 -5.66 12.36
N VAL A 55 9.14 -5.82 12.18
CA VAL A 55 8.13 -5.03 12.91
C VAL A 55 8.22 -5.27 14.41
N LYS A 56 8.41 -6.51 14.86
CA LYS A 56 8.52 -6.87 16.28
C LYS A 56 9.67 -6.19 17.02
N LYS A 57 10.69 -5.72 16.31
CA LYS A 57 11.78 -4.93 16.92
C LYS A 57 11.28 -3.57 17.44
N HIS A 58 10.13 -3.11 16.97
CA HIS A 58 9.60 -1.77 17.21
C HIS A 58 8.19 -1.78 17.82
N LEU A 59 7.34 -2.70 17.39
CA LEU A 59 5.94 -2.82 17.83
C LEU A 59 5.62 -4.28 18.17
N PRO A 60 5.04 -4.56 19.34
CA PRO A 60 4.68 -5.93 19.72
C PRO A 60 3.49 -6.47 18.91
N HIS A 61 2.64 -5.59 18.39
CA HIS A 61 1.44 -5.89 17.62
C HIS A 61 1.08 -4.71 16.73
N LEU A 62 0.13 -4.94 15.81
CA LEU A 62 -0.42 -3.93 14.91
C LEU A 62 -1.93 -3.76 15.14
N ASP A 63 -2.36 -2.53 15.40
CA ASP A 63 -3.77 -2.14 15.39
C ASP A 63 -4.25 -1.80 13.98
N GLY A 64 -3.33 -1.47 13.07
CA GLY A 64 -3.66 -1.17 11.69
C GLY A 64 -2.50 -1.11 10.72
N VAL A 65 -2.84 -1.20 9.45
CA VAL A 65 -1.91 -1.06 8.31
C VAL A 65 -2.49 -0.08 7.31
N VAL A 66 -1.67 0.84 6.84
CA VAL A 66 -2.01 1.72 5.72
C VAL A 66 -1.25 1.27 4.49
N HIS A 67 -1.97 0.74 3.51
CA HIS A 67 -1.45 0.42 2.19
C HIS A 67 -1.52 1.66 1.30
N SER A 68 -0.40 2.38 1.21
CA SER A 68 -0.24 3.56 0.35
C SER A 68 0.77 3.26 -0.75
N ILE A 69 0.53 2.18 -1.48
CA ILE A 69 1.42 1.61 -2.49
C ILE A 69 0.70 1.61 -3.83
N GLY A 70 1.40 2.03 -4.86
CA GLY A 70 0.92 1.98 -6.23
C GLY A 70 2.05 2.35 -7.18
N PHE A 71 2.17 1.58 -8.25
CA PHE A 71 3.13 1.81 -9.32
C PHE A 71 2.62 1.16 -10.60
N ALA A 72 2.82 1.84 -11.70
CA ALA A 72 2.73 1.27 -13.04
C ALA A 72 3.93 1.75 -13.86
N PRO A 73 4.53 0.90 -14.71
CA PRO A 73 5.49 1.35 -15.69
C PRO A 73 4.89 2.44 -16.60
N GLU A 74 5.72 3.35 -17.10
CA GLU A 74 5.28 4.43 -17.97
C GLU A 74 4.51 3.91 -19.20
N ALA A 75 4.94 2.76 -19.76
CA ALA A 75 4.28 2.11 -20.88
C ALA A 75 2.84 1.63 -20.58
N ALA A 76 2.49 1.49 -19.29
CA ALA A 76 1.15 1.08 -18.85
C ALA A 76 0.22 2.28 -18.55
N LEU A 77 0.65 3.48 -18.88
CA LEU A 77 -0.03 4.76 -18.67
C LEU A 77 -0.01 5.61 -19.95
N GLY A 78 -0.58 6.81 -19.89
CA GLY A 78 -0.37 7.85 -20.89
C GLY A 78 -1.20 7.73 -22.17
N GLY A 79 -2.16 6.79 -22.23
CA GLY A 79 -3.00 6.53 -23.42
C GLY A 79 -2.49 5.35 -24.26
N ASN A 80 -1.65 4.49 -23.70
CA ASN A 80 -1.05 3.35 -24.39
C ASN A 80 -1.76 2.01 -24.11
N PHE A 81 -2.99 2.03 -23.64
CA PHE A 81 -3.72 0.87 -23.15
C PHE A 81 -3.66 -0.36 -24.05
N LEU A 82 -3.88 -0.18 -25.36
CA LEU A 82 -3.96 -1.29 -26.32
C LEU A 82 -2.60 -1.91 -26.68
N ASN A 83 -1.49 -1.21 -26.45
CA ASN A 83 -0.16 -1.64 -26.86
C ASN A 83 0.77 -1.97 -25.69
N THR A 84 0.26 -1.93 -24.46
CA THR A 84 1.04 -2.26 -23.25
C THR A 84 1.42 -3.74 -23.24
N ALA A 85 2.69 -4.04 -23.05
CA ALA A 85 3.17 -5.40 -22.90
C ALA A 85 2.67 -6.05 -21.61
N TRP A 86 2.52 -7.36 -21.61
CA TRP A 86 2.01 -8.09 -20.45
C TRP A 86 2.87 -7.89 -19.20
N GLU A 87 4.17 -7.82 -19.34
CA GLU A 87 5.12 -7.63 -18.23
C GLU A 87 4.87 -6.32 -17.48
N ASP A 88 4.53 -5.24 -18.21
CA ASP A 88 4.18 -3.94 -17.64
C ASP A 88 2.81 -3.99 -16.95
N VAL A 89 1.84 -4.68 -17.56
CA VAL A 89 0.52 -4.93 -16.95
C VAL A 89 0.67 -5.73 -15.66
N ALA A 90 1.43 -6.83 -15.71
CA ALA A 90 1.67 -7.69 -14.56
C ALA A 90 2.30 -6.90 -13.40
N THR A 91 3.28 -6.06 -13.70
CA THR A 91 3.92 -5.17 -12.71
C THR A 91 2.91 -4.20 -12.09
N ALA A 92 2.09 -3.54 -12.91
CA ALA A 92 1.08 -2.62 -12.43
C ALA A 92 0.07 -3.31 -11.49
N VAL A 93 -0.42 -4.48 -11.87
CA VAL A 93 -1.38 -5.26 -11.06
C VAL A 93 -0.72 -5.82 -9.81
N GLN A 94 0.50 -6.36 -9.89
CA GLN A 94 1.22 -6.91 -8.75
C GLN A 94 1.45 -5.85 -7.68
N VAL A 95 1.99 -4.69 -8.08
CA VAL A 95 2.36 -3.63 -7.13
C VAL A 95 1.15 -2.85 -6.64
N SER A 96 0.15 -2.59 -7.50
CA SER A 96 -0.94 -1.67 -7.14
C SER A 96 -2.21 -2.37 -6.64
N ALA A 97 -2.34 -3.70 -6.81
CA ALA A 97 -3.50 -4.45 -6.36
C ALA A 97 -3.13 -5.65 -5.48
N TYR A 98 -2.35 -6.60 -6.02
CA TYR A 98 -2.02 -7.84 -5.30
C TYR A 98 -1.22 -7.58 -4.02
N SER A 99 -0.43 -6.52 -3.99
CA SER A 99 0.36 -6.13 -2.81
C SER A 99 -0.50 -5.83 -1.57
N LEU A 100 -1.78 -5.42 -1.73
CA LEU A 100 -2.69 -5.29 -0.61
C LEU A 100 -2.86 -6.62 0.12
N LYS A 101 -3.07 -7.71 -0.63
CA LYS A 101 -3.17 -9.07 -0.06
C LYS A 101 -1.84 -9.49 0.55
N SER A 102 -0.73 -9.33 -0.16
CA SER A 102 0.59 -9.78 0.29
C SER A 102 1.00 -9.09 1.58
N LEU A 103 0.88 -7.76 1.65
CA LEU A 103 1.18 -6.98 2.84
C LEU A 103 0.25 -7.32 4.01
N THR A 104 -1.06 -7.43 3.75
CA THR A 104 -2.02 -7.79 4.79
C THR A 104 -1.68 -9.14 5.41
N MET A 105 -1.40 -10.15 4.59
CA MET A 105 -1.05 -11.49 5.09
C MET A 105 0.32 -11.54 5.77
N ALA A 106 1.30 -10.78 5.31
CA ALA A 106 2.58 -10.64 5.98
C ALA A 106 2.44 -10.00 7.38
N CYS A 107 1.50 -9.06 7.54
CA CYS A 107 1.23 -8.40 8.82
C CYS A 107 0.24 -9.18 9.72
N HIS A 108 -0.57 -10.08 9.16
CA HIS A 108 -1.65 -10.76 9.87
C HIS A 108 -1.25 -11.40 11.21
N PRO A 109 -0.06 -12.06 11.34
CA PRO A 109 0.37 -12.63 12.61
C PRO A 109 0.60 -11.60 13.74
N LEU A 110 0.63 -10.31 13.42
CA LEU A 110 0.80 -9.21 14.40
C LEU A 110 -0.50 -8.49 14.72
N PHE A 111 -1.60 -8.80 14.02
CA PHE A 111 -2.84 -8.08 14.20
C PHE A 111 -3.44 -8.34 15.58
N LYS A 112 -3.87 -7.26 16.21
CA LYS A 112 -4.78 -7.30 17.36
C LYS A 112 -6.20 -7.60 16.92
N ASP A 113 -7.01 -8.04 17.85
CA ASP A 113 -8.45 -8.08 17.69
C ASP A 113 -8.98 -6.70 17.29
N GLY A 114 -9.80 -6.65 16.24
CA GLY A 114 -10.32 -5.41 15.67
C GLY A 114 -9.33 -4.62 14.79
N ALA A 115 -8.23 -5.23 14.35
CA ALA A 115 -7.27 -4.56 13.47
C ALA A 115 -7.91 -4.05 12.18
N SER A 116 -7.34 -3.00 11.62
CA SER A 116 -7.86 -2.35 10.41
C SER A 116 -6.78 -2.17 9.34
N VAL A 117 -7.07 -2.60 8.13
CA VAL A 117 -6.24 -2.31 6.95
C VAL A 117 -6.96 -1.28 6.10
N VAL A 118 -6.26 -0.21 5.75
CA VAL A 118 -6.78 0.85 4.89
C VAL A 118 -5.89 1.01 3.67
N GLY A 119 -6.45 0.77 2.48
CA GLY A 119 -5.77 1.02 1.21
C GLY A 119 -6.13 2.38 0.62
N LEU A 120 -5.16 3.02 -0.05
CA LEU A 120 -5.43 4.23 -0.83
C LEU A 120 -5.78 3.85 -2.27
N ASP A 121 -6.94 4.32 -2.68
CA ASP A 121 -7.54 4.03 -3.97
C ASP A 121 -7.75 5.29 -4.81
N PHE A 122 -8.14 5.08 -6.05
CA PHE A 122 -8.66 6.09 -6.94
C PHE A 122 -9.88 5.51 -7.65
N ASP A 123 -10.88 6.31 -7.92
CA ASP A 123 -12.13 5.84 -8.52
C ASP A 123 -11.89 4.98 -9.76
N ALA A 124 -12.29 3.72 -9.67
CA ALA A 124 -12.11 2.71 -10.72
C ALA A 124 -13.41 2.40 -11.48
N GLN A 125 -14.49 3.17 -11.25
CA GLN A 125 -15.78 2.95 -11.90
C GLN A 125 -15.83 3.50 -13.33
N VAL A 126 -14.89 4.36 -13.70
CA VAL A 126 -14.81 4.99 -15.01
C VAL A 126 -13.41 4.87 -15.60
N ALA A 127 -13.35 4.93 -16.95
CA ALA A 127 -12.08 4.96 -17.66
C ALA A 127 -11.51 6.39 -17.68
N TRP A 128 -10.66 6.70 -16.72
CA TRP A 128 -9.99 7.99 -16.66
C TRP A 128 -8.98 8.15 -17.80
N PRO A 129 -8.94 9.30 -18.45
CA PRO A 129 -7.98 9.55 -19.52
C PRO A 129 -6.54 9.34 -19.03
N LYS A 130 -5.72 8.63 -19.84
CA LYS A 130 -4.30 8.36 -19.57
C LYS A 130 -4.00 7.52 -18.33
N TYR A 131 -5.00 7.02 -17.63
CA TYR A 131 -4.82 6.20 -16.43
C TYR A 131 -4.67 4.71 -16.75
N ASP A 132 -5.23 4.27 -17.87
CA ASP A 132 -5.01 2.98 -18.53
C ASP A 132 -4.97 1.78 -17.57
N TRP A 133 -3.88 1.02 -17.56
CA TRP A 133 -3.73 -0.18 -16.75
C TRP A 133 -3.66 0.11 -15.24
N MET A 134 -3.35 1.31 -14.82
CA MET A 134 -3.51 1.69 -13.42
C MET A 134 -4.99 1.71 -13.02
N GLY A 135 -5.91 2.13 -13.89
CA GLY A 135 -7.35 2.06 -13.67
C GLY A 135 -7.82 0.62 -13.47
N VAL A 136 -7.34 -0.31 -14.31
CA VAL A 136 -7.60 -1.75 -14.16
C VAL A 136 -7.04 -2.27 -12.83
N ALA A 137 -5.82 -1.88 -12.47
CA ALA A 137 -5.21 -2.28 -11.19
C ALA A 137 -6.01 -1.73 -9.99
N LYS A 138 -6.58 -0.52 -10.09
CA LYS A 138 -7.45 0.02 -9.02
C LYS A 138 -8.77 -0.74 -8.90
N ALA A 139 -9.39 -1.13 -10.00
CA ALA A 139 -10.56 -2.01 -9.98
C ALA A 139 -10.22 -3.40 -9.35
N ALA A 140 -9.04 -3.92 -9.67
CA ALA A 140 -8.53 -5.14 -9.03
C ALA A 140 -8.26 -4.95 -7.53
N LEU A 141 -7.73 -3.78 -7.11
CA LEU A 141 -7.53 -3.43 -5.70
C LEU A 141 -8.86 -3.41 -4.94
N GLU A 142 -9.92 -2.79 -5.50
CA GLU A 142 -11.25 -2.81 -4.92
C GLU A 142 -11.78 -4.22 -4.74
N SER A 143 -11.66 -5.07 -5.76
CA SER A 143 -12.08 -6.47 -5.68
C SER A 143 -11.27 -7.24 -4.62
N THR A 144 -9.95 -7.06 -4.60
CA THR A 144 -9.05 -7.68 -3.62
C THR A 144 -9.45 -7.30 -2.19
N SER A 145 -9.78 -6.04 -1.95
CA SER A 145 -10.20 -5.57 -0.62
C SER A 145 -11.47 -6.27 -0.13
N ARG A 146 -12.46 -6.47 -1.03
CA ARG A 146 -13.72 -7.18 -0.71
C ARG A 146 -13.48 -8.66 -0.33
N TYR A 147 -12.61 -9.36 -1.09
CA TYR A 147 -12.25 -10.74 -0.75
C TYR A 147 -11.48 -10.85 0.55
N LEU A 148 -10.52 -9.95 0.80
CA LEU A 148 -9.81 -9.90 2.07
C LEU A 148 -10.75 -9.62 3.25
N ALA A 149 -11.68 -8.66 3.11
CA ALA A 149 -12.66 -8.35 4.14
C ALA A 149 -13.56 -9.56 4.46
N ARG A 150 -14.02 -10.29 3.43
CA ARG A 150 -14.80 -11.52 3.61
C ARG A 150 -14.01 -12.58 4.38
N ASP A 151 -12.77 -12.84 3.97
CA ASP A 151 -12.00 -13.98 4.47
C ASP A 151 -11.38 -13.72 5.85
N LEU A 152 -11.01 -12.46 6.15
CA LEU A 152 -10.42 -12.05 7.42
C LEU A 152 -11.44 -11.47 8.42
N GLY A 153 -12.69 -11.29 8.02
CA GLY A 153 -13.75 -10.82 8.90
C GLY A 153 -14.00 -11.74 10.10
N LYS A 154 -13.79 -13.05 9.95
CA LYS A 154 -13.83 -14.04 11.03
C LYS A 154 -12.76 -13.81 12.11
N ASP A 155 -11.64 -13.20 11.72
CA ASP A 155 -10.53 -12.84 12.59
C ASP A 155 -10.69 -11.39 13.13
N ASN A 156 -11.89 -10.80 12.96
CA ASN A 156 -12.22 -9.42 13.30
C ASN A 156 -11.29 -8.38 12.66
N VAL A 157 -10.75 -8.65 11.47
CA VAL A 157 -9.93 -7.72 10.69
C VAL A 157 -10.79 -7.00 9.67
N ARG A 158 -10.76 -5.69 9.69
CA ARG A 158 -11.50 -4.83 8.75
C ARG A 158 -10.60 -4.35 7.63
N ILE A 159 -11.05 -4.48 6.39
CA ILE A 159 -10.34 -4.03 5.21
C ILE A 159 -11.19 -2.97 4.50
N ASN A 160 -10.66 -1.78 4.32
CA ASN A 160 -11.36 -0.68 3.65
C ASN A 160 -10.42 0.06 2.70
N LEU A 161 -11.01 0.73 1.72
CA LEU A 161 -10.30 1.62 0.80
C LEU A 161 -10.79 3.05 0.96
N ILE A 162 -9.90 4.00 0.68
CA ILE A 162 -10.20 5.42 0.60
C ILE A 162 -9.91 5.88 -0.83
N ALA A 163 -10.96 6.19 -1.58
CA ALA A 163 -10.84 6.88 -2.86
C ALA A 163 -10.59 8.36 -2.60
N ALA A 164 -9.33 8.74 -2.46
CA ALA A 164 -8.93 10.06 -1.99
C ALA A 164 -9.04 11.16 -3.04
N GLY A 165 -9.35 10.81 -4.30
CA GLY A 165 -9.31 11.74 -5.43
C GLY A 165 -7.89 12.24 -5.76
N PRO A 166 -7.75 13.18 -6.70
CA PRO A 166 -6.45 13.68 -7.14
C PRO A 166 -5.84 14.63 -6.10
N ILE A 167 -5.04 14.07 -5.19
CA ILE A 167 -4.27 14.84 -4.22
C ILE A 167 -2.93 15.23 -4.84
N ARG A 168 -2.51 16.49 -4.68
CA ARG A 168 -1.25 17.01 -5.22
C ARG A 168 -0.05 16.38 -4.48
N THR A 169 0.36 15.21 -4.93
CA THR A 169 1.52 14.45 -4.41
C THR A 169 2.63 14.38 -5.46
N ILE A 170 3.79 13.84 -5.08
CA ILE A 170 4.87 13.57 -6.04
C ILE A 170 4.39 12.56 -7.10
N ALA A 171 3.70 11.51 -6.68
CA ALA A 171 3.16 10.50 -7.58
C ALA A 171 2.09 11.03 -8.56
N ALA A 172 1.38 12.09 -8.20
CA ALA A 172 0.38 12.72 -9.07
C ALA A 172 0.97 13.74 -10.06
N LYS A 173 2.29 13.95 -10.03
CA LYS A 173 3.01 14.85 -10.94
C LYS A 173 3.81 14.13 -12.02
N SER A 174 3.93 12.80 -11.89
CA SER A 174 4.61 11.93 -12.88
C SER A 174 3.72 11.60 -14.06
#